data_f1280e83eb82c93560469ba640ecc620
#
_entry.id   f1280e83eb82c93560469ba640ecc620
#
_cell.length_a   1.000
_cell.length_b   1.000
_cell.length_c   1.000
_cell.angle_alpha   90.00
_cell.angle_beta   90.00
_cell.angle_gamma   90.00
#
_symmetry.space_group_name_H-M   'P 1'
#
loop_
_entity.id
_entity.type
_entity.pdbx_description
1 polymer ?
#
loop_
_entity_poly.entity_id
_entity_poly.type
_entity_poly.pdbx_seq_one_letter_code
_entity_poly.pdbx_strand_id
1 'polypeptide(L)'
;RYADDFLVGSESLIEVLRNRPDTSMAVCSKLLANNDVEAVVSSGDTKALLGLARSHVGTLPGLQRPAIIKSFQGNAGQFYMLDLGANVNCSENMLSQFAKLGAALAYSGGGFESLHSVRVALLNIGTESGKGTGLLNGVAATLSRDQRIDFVGFVEPTELFSGCADVIVCDGFTGNIMLKTLEGVASHIRQKLRVLAQGNDALSAFGRELDPERYNGALMAGLNGIVVKSHGSTGKLGFLSALNQADKYVESGLTKVLVDNL
;
A
#
# COMPACT_ATOMS: atom_id res chain seq x y z
N ARG A 1 -16.72 13.95 17.28
CA ARG A 1 -18.01 13.36 16.89
C ARG A 1 -18.05 11.92 17.38
N TYR A 2 -19.22 11.43 17.75
CA TYR A 2 -19.45 10.03 18.12
C TYR A 2 -20.06 9.30 16.93
N ALA A 3 -19.79 8.00 16.84
CA ALA A 3 -20.46 7.09 15.93
C ALA A 3 -21.25 6.10 16.79
N ASP A 4 -22.51 5.93 16.47
CA ASP A 4 -23.42 5.09 17.26
C ASP A 4 -23.32 3.60 16.89
N ASP A 5 -22.59 3.28 15.80
CA ASP A 5 -22.51 1.94 15.23
C ASP A 5 -21.11 1.61 14.70
N PHE A 6 -20.82 0.32 14.54
CA PHE A 6 -19.56 -0.17 13.97
C PHE A 6 -19.79 -1.44 13.12
N LEU A 7 -18.86 -1.73 12.22
CA LEU A 7 -18.91 -2.92 11.38
C LEU A 7 -18.19 -4.08 12.05
N VAL A 8 -18.78 -5.26 11.99
CA VAL A 8 -18.18 -6.52 12.49
C VAL A 8 -17.46 -7.33 11.40
N GLY A 9 -17.49 -6.88 10.14
CA GLY A 9 -16.69 -7.44 9.02
C GLY A 9 -17.41 -8.53 8.21
N SER A 10 -18.66 -8.84 8.50
CA SER A 10 -19.47 -9.80 7.72
C SER A 10 -20.53 -9.11 6.85
N GLU A 11 -20.67 -7.82 6.97
CA GLU A 11 -21.71 -7.05 6.30
C GLU A 11 -21.44 -6.84 4.82
N SER A 12 -22.51 -6.84 4.04
CA SER A 12 -22.46 -6.42 2.64
C SER A 12 -22.16 -4.92 2.53
N LEU A 13 -21.17 -4.55 1.70
CA LEU A 13 -20.85 -3.15 1.45
C LEU A 13 -22.07 -2.33 0.97
N ILE A 14 -22.93 -2.94 0.14
CA ILE A 14 -24.15 -2.28 -0.36
C ILE A 14 -25.11 -1.99 0.78
N GLU A 15 -25.25 -2.91 1.71
CA GLU A 15 -26.11 -2.73 2.91
C GLU A 15 -25.56 -1.62 3.80
N VAL A 16 -24.25 -1.62 4.06
CA VAL A 16 -23.58 -0.58 4.86
C VAL A 16 -23.79 0.80 4.24
N LEU A 17 -23.54 0.94 2.93
CA LEU A 17 -23.71 2.21 2.22
C LEU A 17 -25.16 2.74 2.24
N ARG A 18 -26.17 1.85 2.20
CA ARG A 18 -27.58 2.23 2.13
C ARG A 18 -28.22 2.43 3.49
N ASN A 19 -27.92 1.53 4.45
CA ASN A 19 -28.72 1.38 5.65
C ASN A 19 -27.95 1.71 6.94
N ARG A 20 -26.61 1.86 6.89
CA ARG A 20 -25.78 2.08 8.08
C ARG A 20 -24.82 3.27 7.92
N PRO A 21 -25.36 4.49 7.69
CA PRO A 21 -24.55 5.68 7.42
C PRO A 21 -23.79 6.20 8.65
N ASP A 22 -24.13 5.73 9.85
CA ASP A 22 -23.62 6.21 11.14
C ASP A 22 -22.58 5.26 11.76
N THR A 23 -22.14 4.26 10.99
CA THR A 23 -21.00 3.43 11.38
C THR A 23 -19.72 4.26 11.48
N SER A 24 -18.84 3.92 12.42
CA SER A 24 -17.59 4.67 12.66
C SER A 24 -16.77 4.87 11.40
N MET A 25 -16.64 3.85 10.54
CA MET A 25 -15.95 3.97 9.26
C MET A 25 -16.64 4.93 8.27
N ALA A 26 -17.97 4.88 8.18
CA ALA A 26 -18.74 5.78 7.31
C ALA A 26 -18.62 7.23 7.79
N VAL A 27 -18.73 7.46 9.10
CA VAL A 27 -18.55 8.80 9.70
C VAL A 27 -17.15 9.34 9.40
N CYS A 28 -16.08 8.56 9.64
CA CYS A 28 -14.71 8.98 9.33
C CYS A 28 -14.53 9.31 7.84
N SER A 29 -15.05 8.46 6.94
CA SER A 29 -14.96 8.69 5.50
C SER A 29 -15.69 9.97 5.06
N LYS A 30 -16.85 10.29 5.67
CA LYS A 30 -17.58 11.53 5.41
C LYS A 30 -16.83 12.77 5.94
N LEU A 31 -16.20 12.67 7.13
CA LEU A 31 -15.38 13.76 7.66
C LEU A 31 -14.21 14.09 6.73
N LEU A 32 -13.55 13.06 6.17
CA LEU A 32 -12.48 13.25 5.20
C LEU A 32 -13.01 13.87 3.90
N ALA A 33 -14.14 13.39 3.39
CA ALA A 33 -14.76 13.93 2.18
C ALA A 33 -15.17 15.42 2.31
N ASN A 34 -15.54 15.84 3.50
CA ASN A 34 -15.90 17.23 3.82
C ASN A 34 -14.69 18.12 4.16
N ASN A 35 -13.46 17.59 4.16
CA ASN A 35 -12.24 18.25 4.64
C ASN A 35 -12.31 18.67 6.15
N ASP A 36 -13.14 18.01 6.95
CA ASP A 36 -13.19 18.18 8.40
C ASP A 36 -11.98 17.55 9.10
N VAL A 37 -11.30 16.61 8.43
CA VAL A 37 -10.06 15.94 8.83
C VAL A 37 -9.15 15.76 7.62
N GLU A 38 -7.83 15.67 7.83
CA GLU A 38 -6.82 15.57 6.77
C GLU A 38 -6.51 14.12 6.38
N ALA A 39 -6.75 13.18 7.31
CA ALA A 39 -6.53 11.75 7.08
C ALA A 39 -7.49 10.89 7.90
N VAL A 40 -7.68 9.65 7.45
CA VAL A 40 -8.41 8.61 8.18
C VAL A 40 -7.51 7.39 8.37
N VAL A 41 -7.45 6.88 9.60
CA VAL A 41 -6.79 5.62 9.95
C VAL A 41 -7.81 4.65 10.51
N SER A 42 -7.86 3.43 9.97
CA SER A 42 -8.81 2.41 10.44
C SER A 42 -8.18 1.02 10.49
N SER A 43 -8.45 0.28 11.56
CA SER A 43 -8.09 -1.15 11.70
C SER A 43 -9.22 -2.10 11.30
N GLY A 44 -10.39 -1.58 10.90
CA GLY A 44 -11.55 -2.39 10.53
C GLY A 44 -11.38 -3.15 9.21
N ASP A 45 -12.45 -3.77 8.72
CA ASP A 45 -12.44 -4.58 7.48
C ASP A 45 -11.94 -3.78 6.27
N THR A 46 -11.01 -4.37 5.52
CA THR A 46 -10.35 -3.68 4.40
C THR A 46 -11.30 -3.39 3.24
N LYS A 47 -12.23 -4.31 2.94
CA LYS A 47 -13.18 -4.13 1.82
C LYS A 47 -14.21 -3.05 2.16
N ALA A 48 -14.70 -3.06 3.42
CA ALA A 48 -15.63 -2.04 3.90
C ALA A 48 -14.97 -0.65 3.91
N LEU A 49 -13.74 -0.53 4.44
CA LEU A 49 -13.02 0.74 4.46
C LEU A 49 -12.77 1.28 3.05
N LEU A 50 -12.27 0.44 2.14
CA LEU A 50 -12.02 0.82 0.75
C LEU A 50 -13.31 1.24 0.03
N GLY A 51 -14.38 0.48 0.23
CA GLY A 51 -15.66 0.76 -0.39
C GLY A 51 -16.30 2.06 0.11
N LEU A 52 -16.30 2.30 1.41
CA LEU A 52 -16.80 3.53 2.02
C LEU A 52 -15.94 4.75 1.63
N ALA A 53 -14.63 4.63 1.71
CA ALA A 53 -13.73 5.70 1.29
C ALA A 53 -13.91 6.04 -0.19
N ARG A 54 -13.97 5.03 -1.07
CA ARG A 54 -14.22 5.27 -2.50
C ARG A 54 -15.59 5.92 -2.76
N SER A 55 -16.62 5.55 -1.98
CA SER A 55 -17.97 6.11 -2.14
C SER A 55 -18.09 7.57 -1.68
N HIS A 56 -17.45 7.92 -0.57
CA HIS A 56 -17.57 9.24 0.04
C HIS A 56 -16.48 10.21 -0.43
N VAL A 57 -15.22 9.75 -0.45
CA VAL A 57 -14.04 10.58 -0.79
C VAL A 57 -13.82 10.61 -2.31
N GLY A 58 -14.16 9.53 -3.01
CA GLY A 58 -13.90 9.36 -4.43
C GLY A 58 -12.47 8.96 -4.76
N THR A 59 -12.21 8.74 -6.05
CA THR A 59 -10.86 8.48 -6.58
C THR A 59 -10.30 9.74 -7.22
N LEU A 60 -8.98 9.83 -7.29
CA LEU A 60 -8.29 10.88 -8.03
C LEU A 60 -8.71 10.87 -9.51
N PRO A 61 -8.75 12.03 -10.17
CA PRO A 61 -9.11 12.12 -11.59
C PRO A 61 -8.25 11.21 -12.46
N GLY A 62 -8.86 10.52 -13.40
CA GLY A 62 -8.17 9.60 -14.31
C GLY A 62 -7.87 8.20 -13.76
N LEU A 63 -7.95 7.96 -12.46
CA LEU A 63 -7.76 6.64 -11.88
C LEU A 63 -9.03 5.79 -11.92
N GLN A 64 -8.90 4.55 -12.40
CA GLN A 64 -10.02 3.61 -12.41
C GLN A 64 -10.35 3.09 -11.02
N ARG A 65 -9.33 2.75 -10.22
CA ARG A 65 -9.47 2.19 -8.89
C ARG A 65 -8.29 2.57 -8.00
N PRO A 66 -8.50 2.71 -6.68
CA PRO A 66 -7.41 2.84 -5.73
C PRO A 66 -6.66 1.52 -5.59
N ALA A 67 -5.41 1.58 -5.15
CA ALA A 67 -4.57 0.44 -4.80
C ALA A 67 -4.14 0.47 -3.34
N ILE A 68 -3.87 -0.70 -2.74
CA ILE A 68 -3.23 -0.78 -1.42
C ILE A 68 -1.73 -0.79 -1.63
N ILE A 69 -1.05 0.21 -1.08
CA ILE A 69 0.41 0.35 -1.16
C ILE A 69 1.02 0.35 0.24
N LYS A 70 2.16 -0.30 0.37
CA LYS A 70 2.95 -0.34 1.60
C LYS A 70 4.43 -0.18 1.28
N SER A 71 5.16 0.48 2.19
CA SER A 71 6.61 0.55 2.14
C SER A 71 7.24 -0.65 2.85
N PHE A 72 8.36 -1.08 2.34
CA PHE A 72 9.20 -2.13 2.90
C PHE A 72 10.64 -1.62 3.02
N GLN A 73 11.38 -2.15 3.97
CA GLN A 73 12.80 -1.87 4.11
C GLN A 73 13.59 -2.96 3.40
N GLY A 74 14.33 -2.59 2.36
CA GLY A 74 15.24 -3.45 1.64
C GLY A 74 16.72 -3.16 1.98
N ASN A 75 17.65 -3.88 1.34
CA ASN A 75 19.09 -3.75 1.57
C ASN A 75 19.63 -2.39 1.13
N ALA A 76 19.06 -1.81 0.08
CA ALA A 76 19.48 -0.51 -0.48
C ALA A 76 18.59 0.68 -0.02
N GLY A 77 17.69 0.46 0.93
CA GLY A 77 16.76 1.48 1.41
C GLY A 77 15.30 1.05 1.34
N GLN A 78 14.41 2.01 1.42
CA GLN A 78 12.97 1.78 1.36
C GLN A 78 12.51 1.58 -0.08
N PHE A 79 11.60 0.63 -0.30
CA PHE A 79 10.86 0.45 -1.55
C PHE A 79 9.36 0.34 -1.28
N TYR A 80 8.55 0.56 -2.29
CA TYR A 80 7.09 0.46 -2.23
C TYR A 80 6.58 -0.70 -3.07
N MET A 81 5.52 -1.37 -2.61
CA MET A 81 4.87 -2.43 -3.37
C MET A 81 3.36 -2.18 -3.42
N LEU A 82 2.78 -2.32 -4.60
CA LEU A 82 1.35 -2.21 -4.87
C LEU A 82 0.96 -3.10 -6.08
N ASP A 83 -0.26 -3.61 -6.21
CA ASP A 83 -1.39 -3.56 -5.30
C ASP A 83 -1.32 -4.72 -4.30
N LEU A 84 -1.60 -4.47 -3.03
CA LEU A 84 -1.51 -5.49 -1.98
C LEU A 84 -2.88 -6.07 -1.57
N GLY A 85 -3.87 -6.02 -2.49
CA GLY A 85 -5.14 -6.71 -2.28
C GLY A 85 -6.41 -5.90 -2.48
N ALA A 86 -6.36 -4.68 -3.03
CA ALA A 86 -7.56 -3.93 -3.38
C ALA A 86 -8.24 -4.49 -4.64
N ASN A 87 -7.46 -4.97 -5.63
CA ASN A 87 -7.95 -5.38 -6.93
C ASN A 87 -7.37 -6.75 -7.31
N VAL A 88 -8.16 -7.81 -7.11
CA VAL A 88 -7.74 -9.19 -7.39
C VAL A 88 -7.38 -9.39 -8.86
N ASN A 89 -8.16 -8.79 -9.77
CA ASN A 89 -7.89 -8.79 -11.21
C ASN A 89 -7.65 -7.35 -11.67
N CYS A 90 -6.56 -7.15 -12.40
CA CYS A 90 -6.19 -5.86 -12.96
C CYS A 90 -6.17 -5.91 -14.49
N SER A 91 -6.52 -4.80 -15.13
CA SER A 91 -6.28 -4.56 -16.56
C SER A 91 -4.88 -3.96 -16.77
N GLU A 92 -4.39 -3.96 -18.02
CA GLU A 92 -3.14 -3.29 -18.39
C GLU A 92 -3.15 -1.82 -17.98
N ASN A 93 -4.27 -1.13 -18.21
CA ASN A 93 -4.42 0.28 -17.84
C ASN A 93 -4.34 0.49 -16.31
N MET A 94 -4.94 -0.42 -15.52
CA MET A 94 -4.86 -0.32 -14.05
C MET A 94 -3.43 -0.49 -13.55
N LEU A 95 -2.68 -1.51 -14.05
CA LEU A 95 -1.30 -1.72 -13.64
C LEU A 95 -0.39 -0.56 -14.07
N SER A 96 -0.63 0.01 -15.26
CA SER A 96 0.08 1.22 -15.71
C SER A 96 -0.25 2.45 -14.83
N GLN A 97 -1.49 2.59 -14.39
CA GLN A 97 -1.88 3.63 -13.43
C GLN A 97 -1.22 3.41 -12.06
N PHE A 98 -1.14 2.16 -11.60
CA PHE A 98 -0.46 1.83 -10.34
C PHE A 98 1.05 2.13 -10.40
N ALA A 99 1.70 1.92 -11.53
CA ALA A 99 3.10 2.30 -11.73
C ALA A 99 3.32 3.80 -11.48
N LYS A 100 2.49 4.65 -12.07
CA LYS A 100 2.53 6.12 -11.86
C LYS A 100 2.21 6.50 -10.43
N LEU A 101 1.18 5.89 -9.87
CA LEU A 101 0.75 6.13 -8.49
C LEU A 101 1.85 5.79 -7.48
N GLY A 102 2.52 4.66 -7.69
CA GLY A 102 3.66 4.24 -6.87
C GLY A 102 4.86 5.17 -7.01
N ALA A 103 5.20 5.58 -8.24
CA ALA A 103 6.28 6.51 -8.51
C ALA A 103 6.04 7.88 -7.86
N ALA A 104 4.83 8.44 -7.99
CA ALA A 104 4.47 9.70 -7.37
C ALA A 104 4.49 9.63 -5.83
N LEU A 105 4.06 8.50 -5.24
CA LEU A 105 4.17 8.28 -3.80
C LEU A 105 5.63 8.21 -3.34
N ALA A 106 6.48 7.44 -4.04
CA ALA A 106 7.89 7.33 -3.70
C ALA A 106 8.59 8.70 -3.78
N TYR A 107 8.31 9.44 -4.84
CA TYR A 107 8.81 10.82 -5.02
C TYR A 107 8.37 11.74 -3.88
N SER A 108 7.11 11.67 -3.43
CA SER A 108 6.60 12.50 -2.33
C SER A 108 7.28 12.24 -0.99
N GLY A 109 7.81 11.03 -0.79
CA GLY A 109 8.56 10.66 0.41
C GLY A 109 9.96 11.29 0.50
N GLY A 110 10.42 11.95 -0.57
CA GLY A 110 11.73 12.59 -0.68
C GLY A 110 12.85 11.62 -1.07
N GLY A 111 14.03 12.18 -1.34
CA GLY A 111 15.23 11.40 -1.71
C GLY A 111 15.41 11.20 -3.21
N PHE A 112 14.49 11.70 -4.04
CA PHE A 112 14.57 11.65 -5.50
C PHE A 112 14.67 13.07 -6.08
N GLU A 113 15.53 13.26 -7.08
CA GLU A 113 15.68 14.55 -7.77
C GLU A 113 14.45 14.91 -8.61
N SER A 114 13.80 13.90 -9.17
CA SER A 114 12.58 14.04 -9.98
C SER A 114 11.76 12.76 -9.97
N LEU A 115 10.53 12.82 -10.47
CA LEU A 115 9.70 11.64 -10.65
C LEU A 115 10.37 10.60 -11.58
N HIS A 116 11.10 11.06 -12.59
CA HIS A 116 11.82 10.21 -13.54
C HIS A 116 13.02 9.45 -12.94
N SER A 117 13.47 9.80 -11.74
CA SER A 117 14.53 9.08 -11.04
C SER A 117 14.01 7.93 -10.18
N VAL A 118 12.67 7.75 -10.09
CA VAL A 118 12.05 6.64 -9.37
C VAL A 118 11.98 5.40 -10.26
N ARG A 119 12.72 4.36 -9.89
CA ARG A 119 12.78 3.10 -10.63
C ARG A 119 11.55 2.25 -10.34
N VAL A 120 10.79 1.94 -11.39
CA VAL A 120 9.56 1.15 -11.33
C VAL A 120 9.74 -0.20 -12.00
N ALA A 121 9.41 -1.30 -11.33
CA ALA A 121 9.42 -2.65 -11.88
C ALA A 121 8.04 -3.32 -11.79
N LEU A 122 7.82 -4.32 -12.62
CA LEU A 122 6.68 -5.23 -12.51
C LEU A 122 7.13 -6.53 -11.84
N LEU A 123 6.39 -6.99 -10.83
CA LEU A 123 6.60 -8.30 -10.23
C LEU A 123 6.25 -9.40 -11.23
N ASN A 124 7.16 -10.32 -11.46
CA ASN A 124 7.01 -11.40 -12.44
C ASN A 124 7.70 -12.69 -11.94
N ILE A 125 7.53 -13.79 -12.69
CA ILE A 125 8.12 -15.10 -12.41
C ILE A 125 9.49 -15.30 -13.10
N GLY A 126 10.02 -14.29 -13.75
CA GLY A 126 11.30 -14.24 -14.44
C GLY A 126 11.54 -12.85 -15.00
N THR A 127 12.81 -12.49 -15.17
CA THR A 127 13.22 -11.15 -15.66
C THR A 127 13.34 -11.10 -17.19
N GLU A 128 13.36 -12.25 -17.86
CA GLU A 128 13.54 -12.33 -19.30
C GLU A 128 12.30 -11.87 -20.08
N SER A 129 12.53 -11.26 -21.22
CA SER A 129 11.44 -10.86 -22.13
C SER A 129 10.57 -12.06 -22.52
N GLY A 130 9.26 -11.89 -22.43
CA GLY A 130 8.28 -12.93 -22.75
C GLY A 130 7.92 -13.87 -21.59
N LYS A 131 8.60 -13.78 -20.44
CA LYS A 131 8.15 -14.47 -19.22
C LYS A 131 6.90 -13.83 -18.65
N GLY A 132 6.15 -14.65 -17.88
CA GLY A 132 4.91 -14.22 -17.24
C GLY A 132 3.70 -14.22 -18.17
N THR A 133 2.71 -13.42 -17.85
CA THR A 133 1.44 -13.36 -18.58
C THR A 133 1.48 -12.35 -19.73
N GLY A 134 0.62 -12.55 -20.75
CA GLY A 134 0.43 -11.57 -21.81
C GLY A 134 0.06 -10.17 -21.28
N LEU A 135 -0.71 -10.12 -20.17
CA LEU A 135 -1.03 -8.89 -19.45
C LEU A 135 0.23 -8.12 -19.01
N LEU A 136 1.15 -8.79 -18.31
CA LEU A 136 2.39 -8.16 -17.81
C LEU A 136 3.29 -7.70 -18.96
N ASN A 137 3.38 -8.46 -20.05
CA ASN A 137 4.15 -8.07 -21.24
C ASN A 137 3.52 -6.83 -21.92
N GLY A 138 2.18 -6.73 -21.98
CA GLY A 138 1.48 -5.54 -22.49
C GLY A 138 1.75 -4.30 -21.64
N VAL A 139 1.68 -4.45 -20.30
CA VAL A 139 2.02 -3.38 -19.36
C VAL A 139 3.48 -2.94 -19.52
N ALA A 140 4.42 -3.87 -19.59
CA ALA A 140 5.84 -3.58 -19.79
C ALA A 140 6.09 -2.78 -21.08
N ALA A 141 5.45 -3.18 -22.18
CA ALA A 141 5.53 -2.44 -23.44
C ALA A 141 4.97 -1.01 -23.36
N THR A 142 3.93 -0.82 -22.54
CA THR A 142 3.34 0.51 -22.28
C THR A 142 4.27 1.36 -21.42
N LEU A 143 4.76 0.82 -20.29
CA LEU A 143 5.63 1.54 -19.36
C LEU A 143 6.99 1.91 -19.98
N SER A 144 7.57 1.04 -20.81
CA SER A 144 8.84 1.32 -21.52
C SER A 144 8.76 2.52 -22.49
N ARG A 145 7.56 2.95 -22.86
CA ARG A 145 7.32 4.11 -23.73
C ARG A 145 6.95 5.37 -22.96
N ASP A 146 6.58 5.22 -21.67
CA ASP A 146 6.16 6.35 -20.84
C ASP A 146 7.38 7.06 -20.25
N GLN A 147 7.70 8.22 -20.80
CA GLN A 147 8.86 9.01 -20.38
C GLN A 147 8.73 9.63 -18.99
N ARG A 148 7.59 9.46 -18.31
CA ARG A 148 7.34 10.03 -16.97
C ARG A 148 7.87 9.17 -15.83
N ILE A 149 8.24 7.91 -16.11
CA ILE A 149 8.77 6.97 -15.11
C ILE A 149 10.02 6.28 -15.64
N ASP A 150 10.92 5.88 -14.75
CA ASP A 150 12.04 4.99 -15.06
C ASP A 150 11.61 3.53 -14.92
N PHE A 151 11.11 2.95 -16.01
CA PHE A 151 10.70 1.54 -16.00
C PHE A 151 11.92 0.62 -16.18
N VAL A 152 12.31 -0.07 -15.12
CA VAL A 152 13.50 -0.94 -15.08
C VAL A 152 13.22 -2.42 -15.45
N GLY A 153 12.00 -2.75 -15.86
CA GLY A 153 11.64 -4.09 -16.32
C GLY A 153 10.93 -4.94 -15.26
N PHE A 154 11.25 -6.24 -15.27
CA PHE A 154 10.66 -7.21 -14.36
C PHE A 154 11.57 -7.49 -13.16
N VAL A 155 10.95 -7.84 -12.03
CA VAL A 155 11.61 -8.26 -10.79
C VAL A 155 11.02 -9.58 -10.31
N GLU A 156 11.87 -10.52 -9.89
CA GLU A 156 11.42 -11.76 -9.25
C GLU A 156 11.22 -11.60 -7.73
N PRO A 157 10.38 -12.44 -7.10
CA PRO A 157 10.20 -12.42 -5.65
C PRO A 157 11.48 -12.53 -4.84
N THR A 158 12.49 -13.21 -5.37
CA THR A 158 13.82 -13.39 -4.76
C THR A 158 14.64 -12.11 -4.72
N GLU A 159 14.31 -11.12 -5.55
CA GLU A 159 15.04 -9.87 -5.72
C GLU A 159 14.37 -8.67 -5.04
N LEU A 160 13.20 -8.86 -4.41
CA LEU A 160 12.41 -7.78 -3.80
C LEU A 160 13.23 -6.87 -2.87
N PHE A 161 14.13 -7.45 -2.10
CA PHE A 161 14.93 -6.72 -1.12
C PHE A 161 16.31 -6.28 -1.63
N SER A 162 16.65 -6.56 -2.89
CA SER A 162 17.98 -6.27 -3.48
C SER A 162 18.24 -4.77 -3.70
N GLY A 163 17.15 -3.98 -3.83
CA GLY A 163 17.23 -2.56 -4.20
C GLY A 163 17.28 -2.33 -5.72
N CYS A 164 16.83 -3.30 -6.50
CA CYS A 164 16.76 -3.17 -7.97
C CYS A 164 15.68 -2.18 -8.45
N ALA A 165 14.64 -1.94 -7.64
CA ALA A 165 13.57 -1.00 -7.92
C ALA A 165 13.10 -0.28 -6.65
N ASP A 166 12.55 0.92 -6.82
CA ASP A 166 11.99 1.73 -5.73
C ASP A 166 10.48 1.50 -5.59
N VAL A 167 9.84 1.07 -6.68
CA VAL A 167 8.43 0.72 -6.75
C VAL A 167 8.25 -0.60 -7.48
N ILE A 168 7.51 -1.52 -6.88
CA ILE A 168 7.21 -2.84 -7.45
C ILE A 168 5.69 -2.98 -7.60
N VAL A 169 5.24 -3.19 -8.82
CA VAL A 169 3.83 -3.24 -9.19
C VAL A 169 3.38 -4.67 -9.48
N CYS A 170 2.24 -5.05 -8.96
CA CYS A 170 1.57 -6.32 -9.24
C CYS A 170 0.04 -6.14 -9.17
N ASP A 171 -0.71 -7.17 -9.54
CA ASP A 171 -2.13 -7.26 -9.22
C ASP A 171 -2.34 -7.56 -7.73
N GLY A 172 -3.54 -7.26 -7.21
CA GLY A 172 -3.83 -7.40 -5.79
C GLY A 172 -3.89 -8.86 -5.30
N PHE A 173 -4.11 -9.84 -6.18
CA PHE A 173 -4.04 -11.24 -5.79
C PHE A 173 -2.58 -11.64 -5.51
N THR A 174 -1.70 -11.38 -6.46
CA THR A 174 -0.26 -11.64 -6.35
C THR A 174 0.35 -10.88 -5.17
N GLY A 175 0.04 -9.59 -5.06
CA GLY A 175 0.55 -8.74 -4.00
C GLY A 175 0.08 -9.15 -2.60
N ASN A 176 -1.17 -9.55 -2.44
CA ASN A 176 -1.67 -10.03 -1.15
C ASN A 176 -1.05 -11.37 -0.74
N ILE A 177 -0.87 -12.31 -1.68
CA ILE A 177 -0.14 -13.56 -1.42
C ILE A 177 1.28 -13.25 -0.98
N MET A 178 2.01 -12.37 -1.70
CA MET A 178 3.36 -11.97 -1.36
C MET A 178 3.43 -11.33 0.02
N LEU A 179 2.56 -10.36 0.31
CA LEU A 179 2.49 -9.70 1.61
C LEU A 179 2.29 -10.73 2.74
N LYS A 180 1.33 -11.64 2.60
CA LYS A 180 1.03 -12.66 3.62
C LYS A 180 2.16 -13.66 3.78
N THR A 181 2.88 -13.99 2.71
CA THR A 181 4.08 -14.84 2.77
C THR A 181 5.19 -14.15 3.55
N LEU A 182 5.47 -12.87 3.26
CA LEU A 182 6.48 -12.09 3.97
C LEU A 182 6.14 -11.93 5.46
N GLU A 183 4.88 -11.64 5.78
CA GLU A 183 4.39 -11.56 7.16
C GLU A 183 4.55 -12.91 7.90
N GLY A 184 4.21 -14.01 7.25
CA GLY A 184 4.35 -15.37 7.81
C GLY A 184 5.80 -15.75 8.07
N VAL A 185 6.70 -15.50 7.12
CA VAL A 185 8.14 -15.76 7.23
C VAL A 185 8.75 -14.88 8.35
N ALA A 186 8.45 -13.59 8.38
CA ALA A 186 8.94 -12.69 9.43
C ALA A 186 8.47 -13.14 10.82
N SER A 187 7.20 -13.53 10.95
CA SER A 187 6.66 -14.07 12.21
C SER A 187 7.36 -15.35 12.64
N HIS A 188 7.62 -16.29 11.72
CA HIS A 188 8.32 -17.52 12.00
C HIS A 188 9.77 -17.26 12.48
N ILE A 189 10.50 -16.42 11.76
CA ILE A 189 11.88 -16.05 12.14
C ILE A 189 11.88 -15.38 13.52
N ARG A 190 10.98 -14.46 13.77
CA ARG A 190 10.84 -13.76 15.05
C ARG A 190 10.59 -14.71 16.22
N GLN A 191 9.73 -15.72 16.00
CA GLN A 191 9.47 -16.75 17.02
C GLN A 191 10.74 -17.57 17.33
N LYS A 192 11.54 -17.94 16.33
CA LYS A 192 12.83 -18.62 16.52
C LYS A 192 13.83 -17.73 17.26
N LEU A 193 13.92 -16.46 16.87
CA LEU A 193 14.82 -15.49 17.51
C LEU A 193 14.49 -15.28 18.99
N ARG A 194 13.22 -15.27 19.39
CA ARG A 194 12.82 -15.15 20.80
C ARG A 194 13.42 -16.23 21.69
N VAL A 195 13.61 -17.44 21.15
CA VAL A 195 14.23 -18.56 21.86
C VAL A 195 15.76 -18.43 21.90
N LEU A 196 16.36 -17.99 20.77
CA LEU A 196 17.81 -17.91 20.61
C LEU A 196 18.42 -16.63 21.20
N ALA A 197 17.63 -15.59 21.37
CA ALA A 197 18.11 -14.26 21.78
C ALA A 197 18.26 -14.09 23.31
N GLN A 198 18.06 -15.14 24.11
CA GLN A 198 18.22 -15.06 25.57
C GLN A 198 19.66 -14.64 25.90
N GLY A 199 19.80 -13.41 26.44
CA GLY A 199 21.12 -12.86 26.80
C GLY A 199 21.93 -12.31 25.59
N ASN A 200 21.35 -12.18 24.40
CA ASN A 200 22.00 -11.61 23.22
C ASN A 200 21.22 -10.40 22.69
N ASP A 201 21.76 -9.20 22.96
CA ASP A 201 21.12 -7.93 22.59
C ASP A 201 21.04 -7.71 21.08
N ALA A 202 22.01 -8.18 20.30
CA ALA A 202 22.02 -8.06 18.84
C ALA A 202 20.88 -8.88 18.20
N LEU A 203 20.70 -10.13 18.63
CA LEU A 203 19.59 -10.96 18.17
C LEU A 203 18.23 -10.40 18.62
N SER A 204 18.16 -9.84 19.81
CA SER A 204 16.95 -9.16 20.30
C SER A 204 16.63 -7.91 19.49
N ALA A 205 17.63 -7.13 19.08
CA ALA A 205 17.48 -5.96 18.21
C ALA A 205 16.97 -6.39 16.83
N PHE A 206 17.59 -7.39 16.21
CA PHE A 206 17.15 -7.91 14.91
C PHE A 206 15.71 -8.46 14.96
N GLY A 207 15.33 -9.16 16.03
CA GLY A 207 13.96 -9.61 16.24
C GLY A 207 12.94 -8.46 16.33
N ARG A 208 13.35 -7.29 16.85
CA ARG A 208 12.53 -6.08 16.88
C ARG A 208 12.38 -5.45 15.48
N GLU A 209 13.40 -5.51 14.63
CA GLU A 209 13.33 -5.02 13.25
C GLU A 209 12.33 -5.82 12.41
N LEU A 210 12.19 -7.11 12.68
CA LEU A 210 11.21 -7.97 12.02
C LEU A 210 9.78 -7.81 12.57
N ASP A 211 9.53 -6.87 13.49
CA ASP A 211 8.20 -6.65 14.05
C ASP A 211 7.26 -5.95 13.05
N PRO A 212 6.21 -6.63 12.56
CA PRO A 212 5.27 -6.05 11.62
C PRO A 212 4.52 -4.83 12.18
N GLU A 213 4.44 -4.68 13.52
CA GLU A 213 3.83 -3.50 14.14
C GLU A 213 4.60 -2.20 13.85
N ARG A 214 5.92 -2.29 13.66
CA ARG A 214 6.76 -1.12 13.33
C ARG A 214 6.47 -0.54 11.95
N TYR A 215 6.02 -1.37 11.04
CA TYR A 215 5.76 -1.03 9.64
C TYR A 215 4.26 -1.10 9.32
N ASN A 216 3.41 -0.99 10.34
CA ASN A 216 1.97 -1.01 10.16
C ASN A 216 1.47 0.29 9.55
N GLY A 217 0.48 0.19 8.66
CA GLY A 217 -0.10 1.31 7.95
C GLY A 217 0.11 1.16 6.44
N ALA A 218 -0.92 0.65 5.74
CA ALA A 218 -0.94 0.59 4.29
C ALA A 218 -1.82 1.73 3.76
N LEU A 219 -1.30 2.52 2.82
CA LEU A 219 -2.07 3.59 2.19
C LEU A 219 -3.06 3.02 1.18
N MET A 220 -4.29 3.47 1.20
CA MET A 220 -5.26 3.29 0.11
C MET A 220 -5.02 4.39 -0.93
N ALA A 221 -3.99 4.20 -1.74
CA ALA A 221 -3.52 5.20 -2.68
C ALA A 221 -4.47 5.37 -3.87
N GLY A 222 -4.60 6.60 -4.36
CA GLY A 222 -5.50 6.94 -5.46
C GLY A 222 -6.90 7.34 -5.04
N LEU A 223 -7.19 7.42 -3.75
CA LEU A 223 -8.36 8.13 -3.22
C LEU A 223 -8.07 9.64 -3.21
N ASN A 224 -9.12 10.45 -3.32
CA ASN A 224 -9.02 11.91 -3.20
C ASN A 224 -8.92 12.35 -1.73
N GLY A 225 -8.02 11.71 -0.98
CA GLY A 225 -7.77 11.94 0.44
C GLY A 225 -6.92 10.82 1.03
N ILE A 226 -6.32 11.05 2.18
CA ILE A 226 -5.41 10.12 2.84
C ILE A 226 -6.19 9.13 3.70
N VAL A 227 -6.19 7.87 3.30
CA VAL A 227 -6.80 6.76 4.04
C VAL A 227 -5.76 5.68 4.28
N VAL A 228 -5.46 5.41 5.56
CA VAL A 228 -4.47 4.43 5.97
C VAL A 228 -5.16 3.26 6.66
N LYS A 229 -4.88 2.06 6.16
CA LYS A 229 -5.33 0.80 6.74
C LYS A 229 -4.32 0.28 7.75
N SER A 230 -4.72 0.18 8.99
CA SER A 230 -3.99 -0.54 10.04
C SER A 230 -4.42 -2.00 10.08
N HIS A 231 -3.54 -2.90 10.48
CA HIS A 231 -3.87 -4.32 10.63
C HIS A 231 -4.91 -4.53 11.75
N GLY A 232 -5.87 -5.44 11.56
CA GLY A 232 -6.97 -5.64 12.50
C GLY A 232 -6.57 -6.19 13.86
N SER A 233 -5.49 -6.98 13.92
CA SER A 233 -4.96 -7.58 15.17
C SER A 233 -3.80 -6.79 15.79
N THR A 234 -3.57 -5.55 15.34
CA THR A 234 -2.46 -4.74 15.83
C THR A 234 -2.68 -4.22 17.24
N GLY A 235 -1.60 -4.13 18.02
CA GLY A 235 -1.59 -3.48 19.33
C GLY A 235 -1.44 -1.96 19.23
N LYS A 236 -1.24 -1.31 20.38
CA LYS A 236 -1.07 0.15 20.47
C LYS A 236 0.09 0.66 19.62
N LEU A 237 1.23 -0.05 19.62
CA LEU A 237 2.42 0.36 18.87
C LEU A 237 2.16 0.33 17.37
N GLY A 238 1.53 -0.71 16.88
CA GLY A 238 1.22 -0.79 15.46
C GLY A 238 0.16 0.24 15.03
N PHE A 239 -0.85 0.51 15.85
CA PHE A 239 -1.81 1.57 15.51
C PHE A 239 -1.15 2.95 15.51
N LEU A 240 -0.25 3.23 16.46
CA LEU A 240 0.56 4.45 16.45
C LEU A 240 1.45 4.54 15.19
N SER A 241 2.03 3.43 14.72
CA SER A 241 2.78 3.41 13.48
C SER A 241 1.92 3.80 12.27
N ALA A 242 0.68 3.33 12.22
CA ALA A 242 -0.26 3.71 11.16
C ALA A 242 -0.67 5.20 11.23
N LEU A 243 -0.84 5.76 12.44
CA LEU A 243 -1.08 7.20 12.64
C LEU A 243 0.11 8.03 12.17
N ASN A 244 1.33 7.67 12.58
CA ASN A 244 2.56 8.35 12.15
C ASN A 244 2.76 8.28 10.63
N GLN A 245 2.32 7.19 9.99
CA GLN A 245 2.37 7.07 8.55
C GLN A 245 1.36 8.01 7.87
N ALA A 246 0.15 8.14 8.42
CA ALA A 246 -0.85 9.08 7.93
C ALA A 246 -0.37 10.54 8.06
N ASP A 247 0.23 10.87 9.20
CA ASP A 247 0.79 12.19 9.48
C ASP A 247 1.87 12.58 8.45
N LYS A 248 2.82 11.68 8.19
CA LYS A 248 3.84 11.88 7.14
C LYS A 248 3.24 12.14 5.75
N TYR A 249 2.16 11.45 5.39
CA TYR A 249 1.48 11.68 4.12
C TYR A 249 0.78 13.04 4.07
N VAL A 250 0.23 13.51 5.20
CA VAL A 250 -0.33 14.87 5.32
C VAL A 250 0.79 15.91 5.18
N GLU A 251 1.86 15.78 5.96
CA GLU A 251 3.00 16.72 5.95
C GLU A 251 3.67 16.82 4.57
N SER A 252 3.78 15.71 3.84
CA SER A 252 4.34 15.69 2.47
C SER A 252 3.42 16.29 1.42
N GLY A 253 2.17 16.64 1.76
CA GLY A 253 1.19 17.10 0.79
C GLY A 253 0.85 16.06 -0.27
N LEU A 254 0.87 14.78 0.09
CA LEU A 254 0.78 13.64 -0.81
C LEU A 254 -0.37 13.76 -1.82
N THR A 255 -1.57 14.13 -1.38
CA THR A 255 -2.73 14.21 -2.27
C THR A 255 -2.48 15.16 -3.44
N LYS A 256 -1.84 16.31 -3.18
CA LYS A 256 -1.46 17.27 -4.24
C LYS A 256 -0.40 16.68 -5.17
N VAL A 257 0.64 16.06 -4.62
CA VAL A 257 1.69 15.41 -5.43
C VAL A 257 1.09 14.36 -6.36
N LEU A 258 0.14 13.55 -5.85
CA LEU A 258 -0.54 12.55 -6.68
C LEU A 258 -1.38 13.17 -7.79
N VAL A 259 -2.13 14.25 -7.51
CA VAL A 259 -2.93 14.97 -8.52
C VAL A 259 -2.06 15.55 -9.61
N ASP A 260 -0.93 16.15 -9.24
CA ASP A 260 -0.04 16.87 -10.18
C ASP A 260 0.76 15.90 -11.09
N ASN A 261 0.88 14.60 -10.71
CA ASN A 261 1.75 13.63 -11.40
C ASN A 261 1.02 12.40 -12.00
N LEU A 262 -0.29 12.34 -11.95
CA LEU A 262 -1.11 11.29 -12.58
C LEU A 262 -1.71 11.76 -13.91
#